data_4bcba806a8a602d1cc1e10b8a0f0dab8
#
_entry.id   4bcba806a8a602d1cc1e10b8a0f0dab8
#
_cell.length_a   1.000
_cell.length_b   1.000
_cell.length_c   1.000
_cell.angle_alpha   90.00
_cell.angle_beta   90.00
_cell.angle_gamma   90.00
#
_symmetry.space_group_name_H-M   'P 1'
#
loop_
_entity.id
_entity.type
_entity.pdbx_description
1 polymer ?
#
loop_
_entity_poly.entity_id
_entity_poly.type
_entity_poly.pdbx_seq_one_letter_code
_entity_poly.pdbx_strand_id
1 'polypeptide(L)'
;MEGKADVTVCDGFIGNIILKTIEGTASVLTKEMKIMFTKSIVTKISAIFVNKGLKQFKKKYDYREYGGAPLLGVNSLMIKAHGSSDEKAFLNAIKQAINAYECDLINKIRSSIITK
;
A
#
# COMPACT_ATOMS: atom_id res chain seq x y z
N MET A 1 -2.53 -8.87 9.75
CA MET A 1 -1.50 -7.87 9.55
C MET A 1 -0.33 -8.01 10.51
N GLU A 2 -0.35 -9.02 11.33
CA GLU A 2 0.75 -9.37 12.24
C GLU A 2 1.91 -10.14 11.55
N GLY A 3 1.90 -10.25 10.21
CA GLY A 3 2.96 -10.96 9.47
C GLY A 3 2.93 -12.49 9.63
N LYS A 4 1.78 -13.06 9.97
CA LYS A 4 1.62 -14.52 10.16
C LYS A 4 1.47 -15.30 8.85
N ALA A 5 1.24 -14.60 7.75
CA ALA A 5 1.12 -15.17 6.41
C ALA A 5 1.79 -14.25 5.39
N ASP A 6 2.45 -14.84 4.41
CA ASP A 6 3.08 -14.11 3.30
C ASP A 6 2.03 -13.65 2.28
N VAL A 7 1.00 -14.48 2.06
CA VAL A 7 -0.10 -14.19 1.13
C VAL A 7 -1.42 -14.61 1.76
N THR A 8 -2.43 -13.75 1.65
CA THR A 8 -3.80 -14.06 2.06
C THR A 8 -4.70 -14.01 0.82
N VAL A 9 -5.36 -15.12 0.53
CA VAL A 9 -6.35 -15.20 -0.56
C VAL A 9 -7.75 -15.04 0.03
N CYS A 10 -8.56 -14.19 -0.58
CA CYS A 10 -9.93 -13.96 -0.17
C CYS A 10 -10.80 -13.60 -1.38
N ASP A 11 -12.11 -13.62 -1.20
CA ASP A 11 -13.06 -13.09 -2.16
C ASP A 11 -12.81 -11.61 -2.46
N GLY A 12 -12.97 -11.20 -3.73
CA GLY A 12 -12.63 -9.85 -4.17
C GLY A 12 -13.49 -8.76 -3.53
N PHE A 13 -14.74 -9.05 -3.18
CA PHE A 13 -15.62 -8.12 -2.47
C PHE A 13 -15.15 -7.95 -1.01
N ILE A 14 -14.92 -9.04 -0.31
CA ILE A 14 -14.41 -9.04 1.07
C ILE A 14 -13.03 -8.40 1.12
N GLY A 15 -12.14 -8.74 0.20
CA GLY A 15 -10.81 -8.15 0.09
C GLY A 15 -10.84 -6.65 -0.09
N ASN A 16 -11.75 -6.14 -0.91
CA ASN A 16 -11.93 -4.71 -1.12
C ASN A 16 -12.48 -4.00 0.14
N ILE A 17 -13.42 -4.61 0.86
CA ILE A 17 -13.92 -4.08 2.14
C ILE A 17 -12.78 -3.99 3.15
N ILE A 18 -12.01 -5.05 3.33
CA ILE A 18 -10.86 -5.08 4.25
C ILE A 18 -9.87 -3.98 3.89
N LEU A 19 -9.49 -3.88 2.61
CA LEU A 19 -8.55 -2.87 2.14
C LEU A 19 -9.05 -1.45 2.43
N LYS A 20 -10.31 -1.14 2.09
CA LYS A 20 -10.93 0.17 2.33
C LYS A 20 -11.06 0.49 3.82
N THR A 21 -11.37 -0.51 4.64
CA THR A 21 -11.41 -0.34 6.11
C THR A 21 -10.04 0.02 6.66
N ILE A 22 -8.99 -0.64 6.21
CA ILE A 22 -7.62 -0.35 6.63
C ILE A 22 -7.18 1.04 6.19
N GLU A 23 -7.41 1.39 4.92
CA GLU A 23 -7.10 2.72 4.38
C GLU A 23 -7.83 3.81 5.17
N GLY A 24 -9.13 3.64 5.39
CA GLY A 24 -9.96 4.57 6.16
C GLY A 24 -9.48 4.73 7.60
N THR A 25 -9.23 3.61 8.27
CA THR A 25 -8.74 3.61 9.67
C THR A 25 -7.37 4.29 9.77
N ALA A 26 -6.43 3.98 8.87
CA ALA A 26 -5.12 4.62 8.86
C ALA A 26 -5.21 6.13 8.62
N SER A 27 -6.12 6.56 7.74
CA SER A 27 -6.39 7.98 7.46
C SER A 27 -6.92 8.70 8.71
N VAL A 28 -7.93 8.12 9.37
CA VAL A 28 -8.52 8.69 10.61
C VAL A 28 -7.47 8.77 11.70
N LEU A 29 -6.74 7.69 11.98
CA LEU A 29 -5.69 7.68 12.99
C LEU A 29 -4.61 8.74 12.72
N THR A 30 -4.18 8.86 11.47
CA THR A 30 -3.18 9.87 11.08
C THR A 30 -3.69 11.30 11.33
N LYS A 31 -4.97 11.54 11.03
CA LYS A 31 -5.63 12.85 11.27
C LYS A 31 -5.73 13.17 12.76
N GLU A 32 -6.20 12.21 13.56
CA GLU A 32 -6.32 12.37 15.01
C GLU A 32 -4.96 12.58 15.68
N MET A 33 -3.94 11.83 15.29
CA MET A 33 -2.57 12.04 15.75
C MET A 33 -2.08 13.45 15.43
N LYS A 34 -2.34 13.95 14.21
CA LYS A 34 -1.97 15.32 13.85
C LYS A 34 -2.67 16.35 14.75
N ILE A 35 -3.98 16.20 15.00
CA ILE A 35 -4.75 17.09 15.87
C ILE A 35 -4.14 17.07 17.28
N MET A 36 -3.88 15.88 17.84
CA MET A 36 -3.30 15.70 19.17
C MET A 36 -1.95 16.43 19.30
N PHE A 37 -1.07 16.28 18.32
CA PHE A 37 0.25 16.92 18.35
C PHE A 37 0.23 18.42 18.00
N THR A 38 -0.86 18.96 17.50
CA THR A 38 -0.97 20.40 17.19
C THR A 38 -1.78 21.18 18.21
N LYS A 39 -2.36 20.53 19.23
CA LYS A 39 -3.30 21.12 20.18
C LYS A 39 -2.69 22.18 21.09
N SER A 40 -1.44 22.05 21.50
CA SER A 40 -0.75 22.97 22.40
C SER A 40 0.71 23.19 22.00
N ILE A 41 1.37 24.20 22.59
CA ILE A 41 2.81 24.47 22.38
C ILE A 41 3.64 23.27 22.85
N VAL A 42 3.29 22.70 23.99
CA VAL A 42 4.00 21.52 24.54
C VAL A 42 3.92 20.32 23.60
N THR A 43 2.71 20.02 23.09
CA THR A 43 2.53 18.91 22.15
C THR A 43 3.21 19.15 20.81
N LYS A 44 3.30 20.40 20.34
CA LYS A 44 4.06 20.75 19.13
C LYS A 44 5.57 20.51 19.30
N ILE A 45 6.12 20.86 20.47
CA ILE A 45 7.54 20.58 20.77
C ILE A 45 7.75 19.06 20.84
N SER A 46 6.87 18.32 21.52
CA SER A 46 6.94 16.86 21.59
C SER A 46 6.87 16.21 20.21
N ALA A 47 6.10 16.78 19.28
CA ALA A 47 6.00 16.31 17.91
C ALA A 47 7.34 16.31 17.15
N ILE A 48 8.25 17.22 17.50
CA ILE A 48 9.60 17.27 16.89
C ILE A 48 10.37 15.99 17.18
N PHE A 49 10.32 15.52 18.42
CA PHE A 49 11.03 14.30 18.85
C PHE A 49 10.45 13.02 18.25
N VAL A 50 9.12 12.96 18.05
CA VAL A 50 8.46 11.78 17.48
C VAL A 50 8.25 11.84 15.96
N ASN A 51 8.62 12.94 15.32
CA ASN A 51 8.34 13.20 13.89
C ASN A 51 8.90 12.10 12.96
N LYS A 52 10.09 11.57 13.27
CA LYS A 52 10.70 10.47 12.47
C LYS A 52 9.81 9.23 12.49
N GLY A 53 9.32 8.83 13.65
CA GLY A 53 8.42 7.69 13.80
C GLY A 53 7.07 7.92 13.12
N LEU A 54 6.50 9.12 13.27
CA LEU A 54 5.24 9.51 12.61
C LEU A 54 5.35 9.48 11.07
N LYS A 55 6.46 9.96 10.52
CA LYS A 55 6.70 9.89 9.08
C LYS A 55 6.84 8.45 8.59
N GLN A 56 7.53 7.59 9.34
CA GLN A 56 7.65 6.17 9.01
C GLN A 56 6.29 5.45 9.08
N PHE A 57 5.52 5.72 10.14
CA PHE A 57 4.16 5.18 10.27
C PHE A 57 3.28 5.60 9.09
N LYS A 58 3.23 6.90 8.78
CA LYS A 58 2.47 7.41 7.63
C LYS A 58 2.90 6.75 6.33
N LYS A 59 4.22 6.64 6.08
CA LYS A 59 4.75 6.02 4.86
C LYS A 59 4.34 4.54 4.74
N LYS A 60 4.34 3.79 5.85
CA LYS A 60 3.97 2.37 5.86
C LYS A 60 2.53 2.12 5.42
N TYR A 61 1.61 3.03 5.73
CA TYR A 61 0.17 2.91 5.42
C TYR A 61 -0.30 3.80 4.26
N ASP A 62 0.63 4.48 3.60
CA ASP A 62 0.33 5.33 2.45
C ASP A 62 0.31 4.47 1.17
N TYR A 63 -0.88 4.24 0.60
CA TYR A 63 -1.04 3.46 -0.64
C TYR A 63 -0.23 4.04 -1.82
N ARG A 64 0.07 5.34 -1.80
CA ARG A 64 0.85 6.02 -2.83
C ARG A 64 2.29 5.52 -2.93
N GLU A 65 2.84 4.97 -1.83
CA GLU A 65 4.17 4.36 -1.82
C GLU A 65 4.22 3.06 -2.64
N TYR A 66 3.09 2.35 -2.73
CA TYR A 66 2.97 1.11 -3.51
C TYR A 66 2.53 1.38 -4.96
N GLY A 67 1.73 2.42 -5.19
CA GLY A 67 1.29 2.89 -6.50
C GLY A 67 0.17 2.06 -7.13
N GLY A 68 0.27 0.75 -7.12
CA GLY A 68 -0.72 -0.15 -7.72
C GLY A 68 -0.50 -1.61 -7.34
N ALA A 69 -1.31 -2.48 -7.90
CA ALA A 69 -1.21 -3.93 -7.71
C ALA A 69 -1.27 -4.66 -9.05
N PRO A 70 -0.51 -5.76 -9.24
CA PRO A 70 -0.60 -6.57 -10.45
C PRO A 70 -1.97 -7.26 -10.53
N LEU A 71 -2.59 -7.20 -11.70
CA LEU A 71 -3.79 -7.95 -12.02
C LEU A 71 -3.39 -9.35 -12.43
N LEU A 72 -3.70 -10.33 -11.58
CA LEU A 72 -3.38 -11.74 -11.82
C LEU A 72 -4.47 -12.41 -12.65
N GLY A 73 -4.12 -13.52 -13.31
CA GLY A 73 -5.06 -14.30 -14.13
C GLY A 73 -5.25 -13.79 -15.56
N VAL A 74 -4.44 -12.83 -16.00
CA VAL A 74 -4.40 -12.32 -17.36
C VAL A 74 -3.08 -12.71 -18.04
N ASN A 75 -3.09 -12.80 -19.38
CA ASN A 75 -1.92 -13.23 -20.16
C ASN A 75 -0.85 -12.14 -20.37
N SER A 76 -1.09 -10.95 -19.87
CA SER A 76 -0.19 -9.79 -20.00
C SER A 76 0.06 -9.16 -18.67
N LEU A 77 1.22 -8.50 -18.52
CA LEU A 77 1.50 -7.69 -17.33
C LEU A 77 0.58 -6.48 -17.28
N MET A 78 -0.21 -6.39 -16.24
CA MET A 78 -1.14 -5.30 -16.02
C MET A 78 -1.05 -4.86 -14.56
N ILE A 79 -0.79 -3.57 -14.33
CA ILE A 79 -0.79 -2.96 -13.01
C ILE A 79 -2.01 -2.07 -12.87
N LYS A 80 -2.85 -2.37 -11.89
CA LYS A 80 -4.02 -1.56 -11.55
C LYS A 80 -3.62 -0.49 -10.52
N ALA A 81 -3.64 0.78 -10.92
CA ALA A 81 -3.48 1.90 -10.01
C ALA A 81 -4.77 2.15 -9.20
N HIS A 82 -4.65 2.84 -8.07
CA HIS A 82 -5.80 3.24 -7.26
C HIS A 82 -6.62 4.33 -7.97
N GLY A 83 -7.95 4.34 -7.80
CA GLY A 83 -8.83 5.32 -8.46
C GLY A 83 -8.56 6.78 -8.07
N SER A 84 -7.96 7.03 -6.91
CA SER A 84 -7.54 8.35 -6.42
C SER A 84 -6.03 8.57 -6.51
N SER A 85 -5.36 7.90 -7.46
CA SER A 85 -3.91 8.04 -7.63
C SER A 85 -3.52 9.46 -8.01
N ASP A 86 -2.60 10.03 -7.26
CA ASP A 86 -1.89 11.25 -7.59
C ASP A 86 -0.63 10.94 -8.43
N GLU A 87 0.13 11.96 -8.80
CA GLU A 87 1.37 11.83 -9.59
C GLU A 87 2.36 10.85 -8.97
N LYS A 88 2.51 10.89 -7.64
CA LYS A 88 3.41 10.00 -6.91
C LYS A 88 2.96 8.54 -6.99
N ALA A 89 1.67 8.29 -6.76
CA ALA A 89 1.10 6.95 -6.86
C ALA A 89 1.23 6.41 -8.28
N PHE A 90 0.97 7.23 -9.29
CA PHE A 90 1.11 6.82 -10.69
C PHE A 90 2.56 6.50 -11.07
N LEU A 91 3.52 7.34 -10.64
CA LEU A 91 4.95 7.06 -10.83
C LEU A 91 5.36 5.73 -10.20
N ASN A 92 4.89 5.44 -9.00
CA ASN A 92 5.21 4.19 -8.32
C ASN A 92 4.50 2.98 -8.95
N ALA A 93 3.31 3.15 -9.54
CA ALA A 93 2.66 2.11 -10.33
C ALA A 93 3.48 1.76 -11.59
N ILE A 94 4.05 2.76 -12.28
CA ILE A 94 4.97 2.53 -13.43
C ILE A 94 6.23 1.79 -12.98
N LYS A 95 6.84 2.20 -11.86
CA LYS A 95 8.00 1.49 -11.31
C LYS A 95 7.69 0.03 -10.98
N GLN A 96 6.51 -0.23 -10.42
CA GLN A 96 6.06 -1.60 -10.18
C GLN A 96 5.91 -2.41 -11.48
N ALA A 97 5.39 -1.79 -12.55
CA ALA A 97 5.29 -2.44 -13.84
C ALA A 97 6.68 -2.81 -14.39
N ILE A 98 7.64 -1.89 -14.29
CA ILE A 98 9.04 -2.14 -14.70
C ILE A 98 9.63 -3.30 -13.89
N ASN A 99 9.55 -3.26 -12.57
CA ASN A 99 10.05 -4.32 -11.71
C ASN A 99 9.41 -5.69 -12.01
N ALA A 100 8.09 -5.71 -12.23
CA ALA A 100 7.37 -6.93 -12.54
C ALA A 100 7.75 -7.50 -13.93
N TYR A 101 8.06 -6.63 -14.88
CA TYR A 101 8.60 -7.01 -16.19
C TYR A 101 10.02 -7.58 -16.07
N GLU A 102 10.92 -6.86 -15.38
CA GLU A 102 12.32 -7.27 -15.20
C GLU A 102 12.45 -8.60 -14.44
N CYS A 103 11.57 -8.85 -13.47
CA CYS A 103 11.56 -10.12 -12.74
C CYS A 103 10.81 -11.26 -13.46
N ASP A 104 10.29 -11.01 -14.66
CA ASP A 104 9.55 -11.99 -15.49
C ASP A 104 8.36 -12.63 -14.73
N LEU A 105 7.57 -11.78 -14.04
CA LEU A 105 6.50 -12.20 -13.15
C LEU A 105 5.49 -13.15 -13.84
N ILE A 106 5.07 -12.83 -15.06
CA ILE A 106 4.02 -13.60 -15.78
C ILE A 106 4.50 -15.02 -16.10
N ASN A 107 5.72 -15.17 -16.61
CA ASN A 107 6.23 -16.50 -16.95
C ASN A 107 6.54 -17.33 -15.70
N LYS A 108 7.00 -16.69 -14.61
CA LYS A 108 7.17 -17.37 -13.32
C LYS A 108 5.85 -17.91 -12.77
N ILE A 109 4.77 -17.13 -12.84
CA ILE A 109 3.44 -17.57 -12.40
C ILE A 109 2.99 -18.72 -13.32
N ARG A 110 3.10 -18.56 -14.64
CA ARG A 110 2.69 -19.58 -15.61
C ARG A 110 3.42 -20.91 -15.41
N SER A 111 4.75 -20.88 -15.25
CA SER A 111 5.54 -22.09 -14.98
C SER A 111 5.15 -22.77 -13.68
N SER A 112 4.87 -22.00 -12.63
CA SER A 112 4.45 -22.55 -11.33
C SER A 112 3.08 -23.22 -11.35
N ILE A 113 2.19 -22.84 -12.27
CA ILE A 113 0.87 -23.45 -12.43
C ILE A 113 0.95 -24.74 -13.26
N ILE A 114 1.79 -24.77 -14.29
CA ILE A 114 1.92 -25.92 -15.21
C ILE A 114 2.66 -27.10 -14.56
N THR A 115 3.46 -26.85 -13.53
CA THR A 115 4.28 -27.88 -12.86
C THR A 115 3.48 -28.71 -11.81
N LYS A 116 2.17 -28.53 -11.71
CA LYS A 116 1.27 -29.37 -10.92
C LYS A 116 0.40 -30.24 -11.83
#